data_aa1c9556153faab34b4119e885a230f3
#
_entry.id   aa1c9556153faab34b4119e885a230f3
#
_cell.length_a   1.000
_cell.length_b   1.000
_cell.length_c   1.000
_cell.angle_alpha   90.00
_cell.angle_beta   90.00
_cell.angle_gamma   90.00
#
_symmetry.space_group_name_H-M   'P 1'
#
loop_
_entity.id
_entity.type
_entity.pdbx_description
1 polymer ?
#
loop_
_entity_poly.entity_id
_entity_poly.type
_entity_poly.pdbx_seq_one_letter_code
_entity_poly.pdbx_strand_id
1 'polypeptide(L)'
;MLQSLSARTRLLVVAPHPDDETLATGLLIQHVLAAGGTAHVLLLSDGDNNPWPQRWLERRVLIRGADRLRWATRRRDEFRAAMRCLGLTAEACTALGWADQGLTRRVQQQLPVSLAALRAVLGAFEPTVVAMPALQDRHPDHSAAHVLLRLAMQGRGAPPDVWLYQVHGPPLAGGDAFVVPADDTMQSRKRAALVCHASQLALSAGRMARLAERPERYLPLQPATTRSLLPWQPPRLSWPWLTLTVADTAGAGAWPWSRAPWVRAGQGYALAVPASDAGDPRFAKLQARLPSPWIFDHWGWCELAH
;
A
#
# COMPACT_ATOMS: atom_id res chain seq x y z
N MET A 1 15.88 -7.43 14.48
CA MET A 1 14.88 -6.41 14.09
C MET A 1 13.86 -6.11 15.19
N LEU A 2 13.04 -7.05 15.67
CA LEU A 2 12.11 -6.72 16.78
C LEU A 2 12.83 -6.41 18.10
N GLN A 3 13.97 -7.03 18.36
CA GLN A 3 14.80 -6.74 19.54
C GLN A 3 15.43 -5.33 19.52
N SER A 4 15.41 -4.63 18.37
CA SER A 4 15.88 -3.24 18.26
C SER A 4 14.78 -2.20 18.55
N LEU A 5 13.53 -2.62 18.79
CA LEU A 5 12.47 -1.72 19.20
C LEU A 5 12.77 -1.11 20.58
N SER A 6 12.59 0.19 20.71
CA SER A 6 12.92 0.97 21.91
C SER A 6 12.14 2.26 21.96
N ALA A 7 12.32 3.04 23.02
CA ALA A 7 11.73 4.38 23.16
C ALA A 7 12.15 5.36 22.03
N ARG A 8 13.19 5.04 21.26
CA ARG A 8 13.62 5.84 20.09
C ARG A 8 12.89 5.43 18.80
N THR A 9 12.15 4.33 18.82
CA THR A 9 11.44 3.83 17.62
C THR A 9 10.26 4.76 17.30
N ARG A 10 10.25 5.27 16.09
CA ARG A 10 9.17 6.09 15.51
C ARG A 10 8.63 5.33 14.30
N LEU A 11 7.57 4.54 14.52
CA LEU A 11 6.97 3.71 13.50
C LEU A 11 5.93 4.48 12.69
N LEU A 12 6.13 4.63 11.38
CA LEU A 12 5.09 5.07 10.45
C LEU A 12 4.47 3.84 9.79
N VAL A 13 3.19 3.61 10.05
CA VAL A 13 2.39 2.61 9.33
C VAL A 13 1.69 3.28 8.16
N VAL A 14 1.85 2.75 6.95
CA VAL A 14 1.15 3.24 5.75
C VAL A 14 0.03 2.27 5.41
N ALA A 15 -1.21 2.68 5.60
CA ALA A 15 -2.41 1.90 5.31
C ALA A 15 -3.10 2.44 4.05
N PRO A 16 -3.18 1.67 2.95
CA PRO A 16 -3.94 2.07 1.76
C PRO A 16 -5.42 2.29 2.05
N HIS A 17 -6.05 1.42 2.86
CA HIS A 17 -7.46 1.48 3.21
C HIS A 17 -7.68 1.30 4.72
N PRO A 18 -8.83 1.76 5.26
CA PRO A 18 -9.22 1.47 6.63
C PRO A 18 -9.45 -0.04 6.79
N ASP A 19 -8.67 -0.69 7.58
CA ASP A 19 -8.55 -2.10 7.96
C ASP A 19 -7.15 -2.71 7.74
N ASP A 20 -6.37 -2.22 6.76
CA ASP A 20 -5.02 -2.72 6.46
C ASP A 20 -4.08 -2.58 7.67
N GLU A 21 -4.16 -1.47 8.39
CA GLU A 21 -3.36 -1.22 9.59
C GLU A 21 -3.64 -2.24 10.70
N THR A 22 -4.89 -2.63 10.85
CA THR A 22 -5.30 -3.65 11.81
C THR A 22 -4.88 -5.04 11.35
N LEU A 23 -5.09 -5.37 10.08
CA LEU A 23 -4.80 -6.69 9.51
C LEU A 23 -3.30 -6.99 9.49
N ALA A 24 -2.50 -6.03 9.04
CA ALA A 24 -1.10 -6.25 8.74
C ALA A 24 -0.13 -5.74 9.81
N THR A 25 -0.55 -4.80 10.67
CA THR A 25 0.37 -4.09 11.58
C THR A 25 -0.14 -3.92 13.01
N GLY A 26 -1.28 -4.51 13.34
CA GLY A 26 -1.91 -4.36 14.67
C GLY A 26 -1.06 -4.90 15.82
N LEU A 27 -0.29 -5.95 15.61
CA LEU A 27 0.67 -6.47 16.60
C LEU A 27 1.93 -5.59 16.64
N LEU A 28 2.47 -5.20 15.49
CA LEU A 28 3.67 -4.35 15.41
C LEU A 28 3.45 -3.02 16.15
N ILE A 29 2.30 -2.37 15.95
CA ILE A 29 1.94 -1.14 16.68
C ILE A 29 2.01 -1.38 18.18
N GLN A 30 1.41 -2.46 18.68
CA GLN A 30 1.40 -2.78 20.09
C GLN A 30 2.83 -3.04 20.64
N HIS A 31 3.69 -3.74 19.89
CA HIS A 31 5.08 -3.95 20.29
C HIS A 31 5.87 -2.65 20.37
N VAL A 32 5.70 -1.75 19.41
CA VAL A 32 6.38 -0.43 19.44
C VAL A 32 5.94 0.36 20.66
N LEU A 33 4.65 0.42 20.93
CA LEU A 33 4.12 1.13 22.11
C LEU A 33 4.59 0.49 23.42
N ALA A 34 4.62 -0.83 23.51
CA ALA A 34 5.12 -1.55 24.68
C ALA A 34 6.63 -1.31 24.92
N ALA A 35 7.41 -1.10 23.87
CA ALA A 35 8.82 -0.71 23.96
C ALA A 35 9.06 0.78 24.31
N GLY A 36 7.98 1.54 24.55
CA GLY A 36 8.06 2.99 24.83
C GLY A 36 8.24 3.85 23.57
N GLY A 37 8.23 3.25 22.38
CA GLY A 37 8.30 3.97 21.11
C GLY A 37 6.99 4.68 20.74
N THR A 38 6.97 5.36 19.61
CA THR A 38 5.80 6.05 19.08
C THR A 38 5.38 5.42 17.74
N ALA A 39 4.08 5.36 17.48
CA ALA A 39 3.56 4.91 16.20
C ALA A 39 2.59 5.95 15.62
N HIS A 40 2.63 6.13 14.31
CA HIS A 40 1.73 6.99 13.55
C HIS A 40 1.17 6.23 12.36
N VAL A 41 -0.12 6.34 12.10
CA VAL A 41 -0.76 5.66 10.98
C VAL A 41 -1.13 6.69 9.91
N LEU A 42 -0.60 6.48 8.71
CA LEU A 42 -0.93 7.24 7.51
C LEU A 42 -1.93 6.45 6.68
N LEU A 43 -3.20 6.85 6.74
CA LEU A 43 -4.27 6.31 5.92
C LEU A 43 -4.32 7.04 4.58
N LEU A 44 -4.14 6.33 3.47
CA LEU A 44 -4.08 6.94 2.14
C LEU A 44 -5.47 7.21 1.57
N SER A 45 -6.38 6.23 1.62
CA SER A 45 -7.75 6.38 1.11
C SER A 45 -8.79 6.08 2.19
N ASP A 46 -10.00 6.56 1.97
CA ASP A 46 -11.13 6.28 2.87
C ASP A 46 -11.83 4.96 2.54
N GLY A 47 -11.37 4.23 1.52
CA GLY A 47 -11.97 2.97 1.08
C GLY A 47 -13.43 3.13 0.61
N ASP A 48 -13.73 4.23 -0.06
CA ASP A 48 -15.08 4.64 -0.44
C ASP A 48 -15.61 4.00 -1.72
N ASN A 49 -14.80 3.19 -2.39
CA ASN A 49 -15.13 2.61 -3.69
C ASN A 49 -15.39 1.09 -3.67
N ASN A 50 -15.64 0.50 -2.51
CA ASN A 50 -16.18 -0.84 -2.42
C ASN A 50 -17.70 -0.79 -2.26
N PRO A 51 -18.50 -0.88 -3.35
CA PRO A 51 -19.93 -0.65 -3.28
C PRO A 51 -20.73 -1.82 -2.65
N TRP A 52 -20.16 -3.02 -2.55
CA TRP A 52 -20.92 -4.20 -2.14
C TRP A 52 -21.37 -4.16 -0.67
N PRO A 53 -20.49 -3.91 0.32
CA PRO A 53 -20.91 -3.76 1.70
C PRO A 53 -21.85 -2.57 1.89
N GLN A 54 -21.60 -1.46 1.16
CA GLN A 54 -22.46 -0.29 1.22
C GLN A 54 -23.87 -0.58 0.71
N ARG A 55 -24.00 -1.20 -0.46
CA ARG A 55 -25.30 -1.63 -1.00
C ARG A 55 -26.07 -2.49 -0.02
N TRP A 56 -25.37 -3.44 0.58
CA TRP A 56 -25.96 -4.35 1.56
C TRP A 56 -26.48 -3.62 2.79
N LEU A 57 -25.61 -2.82 3.44
CA LEU A 57 -25.94 -2.16 4.70
C LEU A 57 -26.92 -1.00 4.53
N GLU A 58 -26.82 -0.24 3.44
CA GLU A 58 -27.70 0.90 3.17
C GLU A 58 -28.93 0.51 2.34
N ARG A 59 -29.07 -0.75 1.94
CA ARG A 59 -30.17 -1.25 1.08
C ARG A 59 -30.34 -0.43 -0.19
N ARG A 60 -29.22 -0.07 -0.85
CA ARG A 60 -29.20 0.74 -2.07
C ARG A 60 -28.61 -0.03 -3.23
N VAL A 61 -29.24 0.06 -4.39
CA VAL A 61 -28.74 -0.53 -5.64
C VAL A 61 -27.71 0.39 -6.29
N LEU A 62 -28.04 1.69 -6.39
CA LEU A 62 -27.16 2.70 -6.99
C LEU A 62 -26.41 3.47 -5.89
N ILE A 63 -25.09 3.51 -6.01
CA ILE A 63 -24.21 4.27 -5.14
C ILE A 63 -23.74 5.51 -5.91
N ARG A 64 -24.10 6.70 -5.40
CA ARG A 64 -23.75 8.00 -5.98
C ARG A 64 -22.62 8.67 -5.17
N GLY A 65 -22.12 9.82 -5.61
CA GLY A 65 -21.04 10.54 -4.94
C GLY A 65 -21.35 10.87 -3.47
N ALA A 66 -22.56 11.35 -3.16
CA ALA A 66 -22.96 11.62 -1.78
C ALA A 66 -23.02 10.36 -0.90
N ASP A 67 -23.39 9.23 -1.48
CA ASP A 67 -23.37 7.94 -0.77
C ASP A 67 -21.94 7.51 -0.45
N ARG A 68 -20.99 7.69 -1.38
CA ARG A 68 -19.57 7.42 -1.17
C ARG A 68 -18.97 8.31 -0.09
N LEU A 69 -19.26 9.61 -0.07
CA LEU A 69 -18.80 10.53 0.98
C LEU A 69 -19.28 10.09 2.38
N ARG A 70 -20.54 9.72 2.51
CA ARG A 70 -21.09 9.18 3.75
C ARG A 70 -20.39 7.87 4.17
N TRP A 71 -20.12 7.00 3.18
CA TRP A 71 -19.40 5.76 3.41
C TRP A 71 -17.96 5.99 3.85
N ALA A 72 -17.26 6.93 3.19
CA ALA A 72 -15.93 7.37 3.58
C ALA A 72 -15.88 7.86 5.03
N THR A 73 -16.85 8.69 5.44
CA THR A 73 -16.96 9.16 6.82
C THR A 73 -17.12 8.00 7.79
N ARG A 74 -18.04 7.07 7.50
CA ARG A 74 -18.25 5.87 8.32
C ARG A 74 -16.95 5.05 8.46
N ARG A 75 -16.25 4.77 7.35
CA ARG A 75 -15.02 4.00 7.41
C ARG A 75 -13.90 4.71 8.16
N ARG A 76 -13.80 6.03 8.07
CA ARG A 76 -12.86 6.82 8.87
C ARG A 76 -13.17 6.75 10.37
N ASP A 77 -14.44 6.74 10.75
CA ASP A 77 -14.82 6.61 12.16
C ASP A 77 -14.55 5.20 12.71
N GLU A 78 -14.80 4.17 11.89
CA GLU A 78 -14.42 2.79 12.18
C GLU A 78 -12.89 2.65 12.36
N PHE A 79 -12.10 3.23 11.45
CA PHE A 79 -10.65 3.31 11.55
C PHE A 79 -10.18 3.98 12.86
N ARG A 80 -10.73 5.15 13.21
CA ARG A 80 -10.37 5.83 14.45
C ARG A 80 -10.70 4.99 15.68
N ALA A 81 -11.83 4.27 15.66
CA ALA A 81 -12.19 3.35 16.72
C ALA A 81 -11.20 2.18 16.82
N ALA A 82 -10.78 1.59 15.70
CA ALA A 82 -9.78 0.54 15.67
C ALA A 82 -8.43 1.02 16.22
N MET A 83 -7.99 2.24 15.84
CA MET A 83 -6.74 2.81 16.35
C MET A 83 -6.76 2.98 17.87
N ARG A 84 -7.86 3.44 18.44
CA ARG A 84 -8.00 3.50 19.91
C ARG A 84 -7.90 2.12 20.57
N CYS A 85 -8.47 1.08 19.97
CA CYS A 85 -8.29 -0.30 20.48
C CYS A 85 -6.84 -0.75 20.47
N LEU A 86 -6.04 -0.28 19.50
CA LEU A 86 -4.59 -0.58 19.41
C LEU A 86 -3.73 0.34 20.30
N GLY A 87 -4.32 1.30 21.03
CA GLY A 87 -3.62 2.19 21.95
C GLY A 87 -3.14 3.50 21.32
N LEU A 88 -3.63 3.86 20.14
CA LEU A 88 -3.28 5.11 19.46
C LEU A 88 -4.32 6.20 19.70
N THR A 89 -3.87 7.45 19.75
CA THR A 89 -4.73 8.63 19.82
C THR A 89 -5.11 9.15 18.43
N ALA A 90 -6.02 10.10 18.36
CA ALA A 90 -6.42 10.70 17.08
C ALA A 90 -5.27 11.43 16.38
N GLU A 91 -4.38 12.05 17.16
CA GLU A 91 -3.21 12.80 16.69
C GLU A 91 -2.14 11.88 16.08
N ALA A 92 -2.16 10.60 16.47
CA ALA A 92 -1.28 9.57 15.90
C ALA A 92 -1.79 9.03 14.55
N CYS A 93 -2.78 9.70 13.94
CA CYS A 93 -3.37 9.28 12.68
C CYS A 93 -3.49 10.45 11.71
N THR A 94 -3.03 10.26 10.47
CA THR A 94 -3.23 11.19 9.36
C THR A 94 -3.99 10.48 8.25
N ALA A 95 -5.09 11.07 7.77
CA ALA A 95 -5.84 10.57 6.62
C ALA A 95 -5.71 11.53 5.44
N LEU A 96 -5.27 11.07 4.28
CA LEU A 96 -5.13 11.89 3.07
C LEU A 96 -6.43 12.00 2.28
N GLY A 97 -7.41 11.11 2.53
CA GLY A 97 -8.70 11.14 1.86
C GLY A 97 -8.61 10.95 0.34
N TRP A 98 -7.63 10.19 -0.13
CA TRP A 98 -7.51 9.88 -1.55
C TRP A 98 -8.60 8.91 -1.98
N ALA A 99 -8.94 8.92 -3.27
CA ALA A 99 -9.95 8.03 -3.81
C ALA A 99 -9.48 6.56 -3.72
N ASP A 100 -10.34 5.69 -3.21
CA ASP A 100 -10.15 4.24 -3.21
C ASP A 100 -10.11 3.71 -4.66
N GLN A 101 -9.24 2.75 -4.95
CA GLN A 101 -8.86 2.26 -6.27
C GLN A 101 -8.27 3.36 -7.18
N GLY A 102 -7.75 4.43 -6.57
CA GLY A 102 -7.26 5.61 -7.27
C GLY A 102 -5.74 5.80 -7.23
N LEU A 103 -4.99 5.04 -6.43
CA LEU A 103 -3.57 5.32 -6.19
C LEU A 103 -2.71 5.15 -7.44
N THR A 104 -2.98 4.15 -8.29
CA THR A 104 -2.30 4.01 -9.59
C THR A 104 -2.53 5.25 -10.47
N ARG A 105 -3.77 5.78 -10.49
CA ARG A 105 -4.08 7.00 -11.23
C ARG A 105 -3.36 8.22 -10.65
N ARG A 106 -3.18 8.28 -9.33
CA ARG A 106 -2.37 9.33 -8.70
C ARG A 106 -0.90 9.28 -9.13
N VAL A 107 -0.31 8.09 -9.23
CA VAL A 107 1.03 7.94 -9.82
C VAL A 107 1.05 8.50 -11.25
N GLN A 108 0.07 8.16 -12.06
CA GLN A 108 0.03 8.54 -13.48
C GLN A 108 -0.22 10.05 -13.72
N GLN A 109 -1.03 10.70 -12.89
CA GLN A 109 -1.59 12.03 -13.20
C GLN A 109 -1.30 13.09 -12.15
N GLN A 110 -0.93 12.69 -10.92
CA GLN A 110 -0.81 13.59 -9.77
C GLN A 110 0.45 13.28 -8.95
N LEU A 111 1.49 12.71 -9.56
CA LEU A 111 2.68 12.26 -8.86
C LEU A 111 3.33 13.36 -8.02
N PRO A 112 3.64 14.58 -8.55
CA PRO A 112 4.30 15.61 -7.76
C PRO A 112 3.52 16.01 -6.51
N VAL A 113 2.20 16.21 -6.64
CA VAL A 113 1.34 16.59 -5.50
C VAL A 113 1.25 15.45 -4.49
N SER A 114 1.19 14.20 -4.97
CA SER A 114 1.15 13.03 -4.09
C SER A 114 2.46 12.86 -3.32
N LEU A 115 3.61 13.04 -3.98
CA LEU A 115 4.91 12.99 -3.32
C LEU A 115 5.07 14.13 -2.31
N ALA A 116 4.62 15.34 -2.62
CA ALA A 116 4.65 16.47 -1.69
C ALA A 116 3.85 16.18 -0.40
N ALA A 117 2.63 15.63 -0.53
CA ALA A 117 1.81 15.25 0.62
C ALA A 117 2.48 14.17 1.50
N LEU A 118 3.05 13.14 0.87
CA LEU A 118 3.77 12.09 1.60
C LEU A 118 5.04 12.60 2.27
N ARG A 119 5.81 13.44 1.59
CA ARG A 119 7.01 14.08 2.15
C ARG A 119 6.68 14.98 3.34
N ALA A 120 5.56 15.67 3.33
CA ALA A 120 5.09 16.46 4.46
C ALA A 120 4.84 15.59 5.69
N VAL A 121 4.18 14.45 5.56
CA VAL A 121 3.97 13.50 6.67
C VAL A 121 5.29 12.90 7.15
N LEU A 122 6.14 12.45 6.23
CA LEU A 122 7.46 11.91 6.54
C LEU A 122 8.34 12.95 7.27
N GLY A 123 8.30 14.21 6.86
CA GLY A 123 9.05 15.30 7.49
C GLY A 123 8.50 15.69 8.86
N ALA A 124 7.18 15.72 9.04
CA ALA A 124 6.57 16.05 10.31
C ALA A 124 6.76 14.95 11.36
N PHE A 125 6.68 13.69 10.95
CA PHE A 125 6.81 12.56 11.89
C PHE A 125 8.24 12.05 12.03
N GLU A 126 9.13 12.22 11.04
CA GLU A 126 10.53 11.74 11.02
C GLU A 126 10.65 10.27 11.46
N PRO A 127 10.05 9.32 10.75
CA PRO A 127 10.04 7.92 11.15
C PRO A 127 11.44 7.32 11.14
N THR A 128 11.73 6.44 12.12
CA THR A 128 12.91 5.56 12.10
C THR A 128 12.58 4.24 11.42
N VAL A 129 11.30 3.85 11.41
CA VAL A 129 10.79 2.64 10.76
C VAL A 129 9.53 2.99 9.98
N VAL A 130 9.43 2.51 8.75
CA VAL A 130 8.22 2.59 7.91
C VAL A 130 7.71 1.19 7.61
N ALA A 131 6.51 0.84 8.08
CA ALA A 131 5.81 -0.36 7.67
C ALA A 131 4.86 0.00 6.52
N MET A 132 5.06 -0.59 5.35
CA MET A 132 4.26 -0.28 4.16
C MET A 132 3.97 -1.54 3.31
N PRO A 133 2.96 -1.50 2.42
CA PRO A 133 2.66 -2.63 1.56
C PRO A 133 3.83 -3.04 0.67
N ALA A 134 3.95 -4.34 0.43
CA ALA A 134 4.92 -4.88 -0.53
C ALA A 134 4.50 -4.56 -1.98
N LEU A 135 5.49 -4.40 -2.88
CA LEU A 135 5.25 -4.15 -4.30
C LEU A 135 4.46 -5.30 -4.96
N GLN A 136 4.60 -6.52 -4.45
CA GLN A 136 3.95 -7.73 -4.94
C GLN A 136 2.53 -7.95 -4.41
N ASP A 137 2.03 -7.05 -3.54
CA ASP A 137 0.65 -7.13 -3.09
C ASP A 137 -0.29 -7.00 -4.30
N ARG A 138 -1.26 -7.91 -4.39
CA ARG A 138 -2.14 -8.01 -5.55
C ARG A 138 -3.14 -6.87 -5.66
N HIS A 139 -3.39 -6.14 -4.58
CA HIS A 139 -4.28 -4.99 -4.65
C HIS A 139 -3.57 -3.82 -5.34
N PRO A 140 -4.15 -3.20 -6.39
CA PRO A 140 -3.50 -2.15 -7.16
C PRO A 140 -3.13 -0.92 -6.32
N ASP A 141 -3.92 -0.58 -5.30
CA ASP A 141 -3.59 0.54 -4.42
C ASP A 141 -2.45 0.21 -3.46
N HIS A 142 -2.31 -1.05 -3.01
CA HIS A 142 -1.19 -1.45 -2.15
C HIS A 142 0.14 -1.34 -2.89
N SER A 143 0.21 -1.91 -4.07
CA SER A 143 1.42 -1.84 -4.90
C SER A 143 1.71 -0.40 -5.37
N ALA A 144 0.69 0.43 -5.64
CA ALA A 144 0.88 1.85 -5.96
C ALA A 144 1.30 2.67 -4.72
N ALA A 145 0.81 2.36 -3.51
CA ALA A 145 1.28 2.95 -2.27
C ALA A 145 2.77 2.68 -2.05
N HIS A 146 3.23 1.45 -2.32
CA HIS A 146 4.65 1.12 -2.31
C HIS A 146 5.45 2.07 -3.23
N VAL A 147 5.04 2.20 -4.49
CA VAL A 147 5.70 3.08 -5.48
C VAL A 147 5.76 4.53 -4.96
N LEU A 148 4.62 5.07 -4.52
CA LEU A 148 4.53 6.44 -4.02
C LEU A 148 5.45 6.68 -2.82
N LEU A 149 5.48 5.77 -1.85
CA LEU A 149 6.33 5.90 -0.67
C LEU A 149 7.81 5.78 -1.02
N ARG A 150 8.20 4.81 -1.88
CA ARG A 150 9.58 4.64 -2.33
C ARG A 150 10.10 5.91 -3.01
N LEU A 151 9.30 6.53 -3.88
CA LEU A 151 9.65 7.79 -4.54
C LEU A 151 9.65 8.99 -3.57
N ALA A 152 8.73 9.03 -2.61
CA ALA A 152 8.69 10.11 -1.62
C ALA A 152 9.86 10.10 -0.65
N MET A 153 10.43 8.92 -0.34
CA MET A 153 11.56 8.76 0.56
C MET A 153 12.91 9.10 -0.08
N GLN A 154 13.00 9.26 -1.41
CA GLN A 154 14.26 9.62 -2.06
C GLN A 154 14.73 11.02 -1.68
N GLY A 155 16.06 11.19 -1.62
CA GLY A 155 16.72 12.47 -1.27
C GLY A 155 16.69 12.81 0.22
N ARG A 156 16.23 11.90 1.10
CA ARG A 156 16.30 12.10 2.55
C ARG A 156 17.70 11.76 3.09
N GLY A 157 18.23 12.59 3.95
CA GLY A 157 19.61 12.45 4.49
C GLY A 157 19.77 11.18 5.36
N ALA A 158 18.76 10.77 6.11
CA ALA A 158 18.72 9.52 6.87
C ALA A 158 17.46 8.73 6.51
N PRO A 159 17.56 7.70 5.67
CA PRO A 159 16.42 6.89 5.32
C PRO A 159 15.97 6.03 6.52
N PRO A 160 14.66 5.88 6.75
CA PRO A 160 14.15 4.94 7.76
C PRO A 160 14.38 3.49 7.32
N ASP A 161 14.39 2.58 8.29
CA ASP A 161 14.22 1.15 8.00
C ASP A 161 12.84 0.93 7.38
N VAL A 162 12.77 0.20 6.27
CA VAL A 162 11.50 -0.09 5.60
C VAL A 162 11.17 -1.56 5.74
N TRP A 163 10.01 -1.84 6.34
CA TRP A 163 9.47 -3.18 6.55
C TRP A 163 8.21 -3.36 5.69
N LEU A 164 8.30 -4.29 4.75
CA LEU A 164 7.24 -4.57 3.79
C LEU A 164 6.28 -5.60 4.38
N TYR A 165 4.98 -5.33 4.29
CA TYR A 165 3.92 -6.27 4.63
C TYR A 165 3.05 -6.60 3.41
N GLN A 166 2.26 -7.68 3.48
CA GLN A 166 1.34 -8.08 2.41
C GLN A 166 0.00 -8.53 2.98
N VAL A 167 -1.08 -7.92 2.50
CA VAL A 167 -2.47 -8.27 2.86
C VAL A 167 -3.06 -9.22 1.82
N HIS A 168 -2.89 -8.90 0.54
CA HIS A 168 -3.51 -9.62 -0.56
C HIS A 168 -2.48 -10.42 -1.36
N GLY A 169 -2.49 -11.71 -1.17
CA GLY A 169 -1.58 -12.62 -1.86
C GLY A 169 -0.99 -13.68 -0.94
N PRO A 170 0.02 -14.42 -1.42
CA PRO A 170 0.76 -15.38 -0.59
C PRO A 170 1.59 -14.63 0.45
N PRO A 171 1.93 -15.24 1.58
CA PRO A 171 2.83 -14.63 2.56
C PRO A 171 4.17 -14.25 1.93
N LEU A 172 4.74 -13.11 2.38
CA LEU A 172 6.07 -12.70 1.97
C LEU A 172 7.09 -13.79 2.30
N ALA A 173 7.94 -14.13 1.34
CA ALA A 173 9.01 -15.11 1.48
C ALA A 173 10.35 -14.44 1.21
N GLY A 174 11.38 -14.85 1.97
CA GLY A 174 12.76 -14.35 1.87
C GLY A 174 13.54 -14.72 3.10
N GLY A 175 14.88 -14.81 3.00
CA GLY A 175 15.75 -15.21 4.12
C GLY A 175 15.70 -14.26 5.32
N ASP A 176 15.43 -12.97 5.07
CA ASP A 176 15.39 -11.93 6.10
C ASP A 176 13.97 -11.66 6.62
N ALA A 177 12.97 -12.42 6.16
CA ALA A 177 11.61 -12.25 6.63
C ALA A 177 11.49 -12.61 8.11
N PHE A 178 10.77 -11.78 8.87
CA PHE A 178 10.52 -12.02 10.28
C PHE A 178 9.03 -11.95 10.61
N VAL A 179 8.65 -12.57 11.71
CA VAL A 179 7.26 -12.61 12.21
C VAL A 179 7.21 -11.87 13.54
N VAL A 180 6.18 -11.07 13.71
CA VAL A 180 5.89 -10.40 14.98
C VAL A 180 5.22 -11.41 15.92
N PRO A 181 5.79 -11.71 17.11
CA PRO A 181 5.14 -12.58 18.07
C PRO A 181 3.88 -11.92 18.63
N ALA A 182 2.95 -12.73 19.08
CA ALA A 182 1.74 -12.26 19.75
C ALA A 182 1.49 -13.08 21.00
N ASP A 183 1.13 -12.43 22.09
CA ASP A 183 0.47 -13.05 23.23
C ASP A 183 -1.06 -12.92 23.07
N ASP A 184 -1.79 -13.59 23.96
CA ASP A 184 -3.25 -13.60 23.93
C ASP A 184 -3.86 -12.20 24.11
N THR A 185 -3.21 -11.32 24.88
CA THR A 185 -3.66 -9.95 25.12
C THR A 185 -3.53 -9.12 23.86
N MET A 186 -2.36 -9.17 23.19
CA MET A 186 -2.12 -8.46 21.94
C MET A 186 -3.07 -8.94 20.84
N GLN A 187 -3.25 -10.26 20.74
CA GLN A 187 -4.16 -10.83 19.75
C GLN A 187 -5.61 -10.46 20.05
N SER A 188 -6.02 -10.41 21.32
CA SER A 188 -7.36 -9.97 21.73
C SER A 188 -7.62 -8.50 21.37
N ARG A 189 -6.65 -7.61 21.58
CA ARG A 189 -6.74 -6.20 21.17
C ARG A 189 -6.82 -6.05 19.67
N LYS A 190 -6.03 -6.81 18.91
CA LYS A 190 -6.11 -6.83 17.43
C LYS A 190 -7.49 -7.28 16.96
N ARG A 191 -8.07 -8.31 17.56
CA ARG A 191 -9.45 -8.73 17.26
C ARG A 191 -10.49 -7.65 17.61
N ALA A 192 -10.34 -6.97 18.73
CA ALA A 192 -11.21 -5.86 19.10
C ALA A 192 -11.12 -4.70 18.10
N ALA A 193 -9.91 -4.38 17.63
CA ALA A 193 -9.71 -3.40 16.56
C ALA A 193 -10.39 -3.84 15.25
N LEU A 194 -10.27 -5.12 14.87
CA LEU A 194 -10.94 -5.64 13.68
C LEU A 194 -12.47 -5.48 13.76
N VAL A 195 -13.06 -5.73 14.90
CA VAL A 195 -14.53 -5.59 15.12
C VAL A 195 -14.99 -4.15 14.87
N CYS A 196 -14.14 -3.16 15.07
CA CYS A 196 -14.47 -1.76 14.77
C CYS A 196 -14.73 -1.52 13.27
N HIS A 197 -14.15 -2.31 12.37
CA HIS A 197 -14.38 -2.23 10.91
C HIS A 197 -15.68 -2.93 10.49
N ALA A 198 -16.78 -2.62 11.18
CA ALA A 198 -18.07 -3.28 11.02
C ALA A 198 -18.60 -3.24 9.58
N SER A 199 -18.33 -2.16 8.85
CA SER A 199 -18.72 -2.03 7.45
C SER A 199 -18.07 -3.08 6.55
N GLN A 200 -16.81 -3.47 6.83
CA GLN A 200 -16.07 -4.46 6.07
C GLN A 200 -16.42 -5.88 6.50
N LEU A 201 -16.77 -6.07 7.75
CA LEU A 201 -17.20 -7.36 8.27
C LEU A 201 -18.58 -7.78 7.75
N ALA A 202 -19.43 -6.85 7.33
CA ALA A 202 -20.82 -7.11 6.93
C ALA A 202 -20.98 -8.20 5.85
N LEU A 203 -20.02 -8.32 4.90
CA LEU A 203 -20.02 -9.33 3.85
C LEU A 203 -18.77 -10.23 3.87
N SER A 204 -17.81 -9.95 4.73
CA SER A 204 -16.48 -10.55 4.67
C SER A 204 -15.94 -11.01 6.04
N ALA A 205 -16.79 -11.13 7.06
CA ALA A 205 -16.35 -11.41 8.44
C ALA A 205 -15.39 -12.61 8.53
N GLY A 206 -15.73 -13.74 7.94
CA GLY A 206 -14.89 -14.94 7.99
C GLY A 206 -13.56 -14.78 7.22
N ARG A 207 -13.54 -13.98 6.14
CA ARG A 207 -12.28 -13.66 5.43
C ARG A 207 -11.43 -12.70 6.25
N MET A 208 -12.02 -11.66 6.79
CA MET A 208 -11.32 -10.65 7.60
C MET A 208 -10.73 -11.28 8.89
N ALA A 209 -11.49 -12.14 9.56
CA ALA A 209 -11.00 -12.88 10.71
C ALA A 209 -9.78 -13.75 10.35
N ARG A 210 -9.86 -14.52 9.25
CA ARG A 210 -8.72 -15.31 8.80
C ARG A 210 -7.50 -14.46 8.43
N LEU A 211 -7.69 -13.27 7.88
CA LEU A 211 -6.57 -12.35 7.59
C LEU A 211 -5.95 -11.81 8.88
N ALA A 212 -6.75 -11.43 9.86
CA ALA A 212 -6.27 -10.92 11.15
C ALA A 212 -5.55 -11.97 11.99
N GLU A 213 -5.92 -13.25 11.84
CA GLU A 213 -5.24 -14.38 12.51
C GLU A 213 -3.93 -14.80 11.84
N ARG A 214 -3.64 -14.33 10.64
CA ARG A 214 -2.35 -14.60 10.00
C ARG A 214 -1.23 -13.97 10.82
N PRO A 215 -0.07 -14.67 10.95
CA PRO A 215 1.11 -14.05 11.52
C PRO A 215 1.48 -12.77 10.77
N GLU A 216 1.69 -11.68 11.49
CA GLU A 216 2.22 -10.46 10.90
C GLU A 216 3.67 -10.71 10.49
N ARG A 217 3.88 -10.79 9.19
CA ARG A 217 5.17 -11.09 8.58
C ARG A 217 5.66 -9.88 7.80
N TYR A 218 6.92 -9.56 8.03
CA TYR A 218 7.60 -8.46 7.36
C TYR A 218 8.83 -8.94 6.61
N LEU A 219 9.11 -8.28 5.50
CA LEU A 219 10.35 -8.42 4.76
C LEU A 219 11.03 -7.04 4.74
N PRO A 220 12.27 -6.90 5.22
CA PRO A 220 13.03 -5.67 5.05
C PRO A 220 13.15 -5.33 3.57
N LEU A 221 13.07 -4.04 3.25
CA LEU A 221 13.29 -3.60 1.88
C LEU A 221 14.68 -4.02 1.42
N GLN A 222 14.73 -4.77 0.36
CA GLN A 222 15.98 -5.22 -0.25
C GLN A 222 16.61 -4.09 -1.07
N PRO A 223 17.93 -4.13 -1.30
CA PRO A 223 18.59 -3.25 -2.25
C PRO A 223 17.89 -3.21 -3.62
N ALA A 224 18.14 -2.16 -4.39
CA ALA A 224 17.55 -2.00 -5.72
C ALA A 224 17.75 -3.25 -6.59
N THR A 225 16.73 -3.56 -7.37
CA THR A 225 16.76 -4.71 -8.27
C THR A 225 17.80 -4.51 -9.40
N THR A 226 18.36 -5.61 -9.89
CA THR A 226 19.20 -5.63 -11.10
C THR A 226 18.40 -5.90 -12.37
N ARG A 227 17.07 -5.93 -12.28
CA ARG A 227 16.18 -6.24 -13.40
C ARG A 227 16.18 -5.13 -14.44
N SER A 228 16.72 -5.39 -15.63
CA SER A 228 16.72 -4.46 -16.77
C SER A 228 15.55 -4.69 -17.74
N LEU A 229 14.89 -5.85 -17.70
CA LEU A 229 13.80 -6.21 -18.58
C LEU A 229 12.44 -6.08 -17.88
N LEU A 230 11.44 -5.65 -18.64
CA LEU A 230 10.05 -5.73 -18.24
C LEU A 230 9.66 -7.21 -18.03
N PRO A 231 8.98 -7.57 -16.93
CA PRO A 231 8.67 -8.97 -16.62
C PRO A 231 7.53 -9.54 -17.46
N TRP A 232 6.93 -8.74 -18.33
CA TRP A 232 5.73 -9.11 -19.06
C TRP A 232 5.99 -9.33 -20.54
N GLN A 233 5.35 -10.37 -21.07
CA GLN A 233 5.32 -10.68 -22.50
C GLN A 233 3.85 -10.84 -22.95
N PRO A 234 3.09 -9.74 -23.01
CA PRO A 234 1.68 -9.82 -23.30
C PRO A 234 1.44 -10.33 -24.73
N PRO A 235 0.43 -11.20 -24.96
CA PRO A 235 0.03 -11.61 -26.28
C PRO A 235 -0.26 -10.41 -27.18
N ARG A 236 0.13 -10.47 -28.47
CA ARG A 236 -0.05 -9.34 -29.42
C ARG A 236 -1.51 -8.89 -29.55
N LEU A 237 -2.45 -9.83 -29.46
CA LEU A 237 -3.89 -9.53 -29.49
C LEU A 237 -4.38 -8.65 -28.33
N SER A 238 -3.68 -8.67 -27.18
CA SER A 238 -4.03 -7.84 -26.04
C SER A 238 -3.45 -6.43 -26.08
N TRP A 239 -2.45 -6.15 -26.93
CA TRP A 239 -1.71 -4.89 -26.98
C TRP A 239 -2.59 -3.61 -27.06
N PRO A 240 -3.67 -3.57 -27.88
CA PRO A 240 -4.52 -2.39 -27.94
C PRO A 240 -5.21 -2.03 -26.62
N TRP A 241 -5.35 -3.02 -25.73
CA TRP A 241 -6.07 -2.90 -24.47
C TRP A 241 -5.16 -2.69 -23.26
N LEU A 242 -3.82 -2.61 -23.48
CA LEU A 242 -2.85 -2.50 -22.41
C LEU A 242 -2.24 -1.09 -22.36
N THR A 243 -1.94 -0.66 -21.14
CA THR A 243 -1.19 0.57 -20.85
C THR A 243 0.06 0.20 -20.05
N LEU A 244 1.20 0.70 -20.51
CA LEU A 244 2.45 0.72 -19.73
C LEU A 244 2.55 2.08 -19.03
N THR A 245 2.73 2.04 -17.73
CA THR A 245 3.08 3.22 -16.91
C THR A 245 4.51 3.06 -16.45
N VAL A 246 5.29 4.13 -16.49
CA VAL A 246 6.64 4.21 -15.88
C VAL A 246 6.65 5.40 -14.95
N ALA A 247 7.24 5.25 -13.77
CA ALA A 247 7.36 6.29 -12.77
C ALA A 247 8.73 6.25 -12.09
N ASP A 248 9.31 7.42 -11.88
CA ASP A 248 10.53 7.65 -11.11
C ASP A 248 10.45 9.01 -10.41
N THR A 249 11.55 9.50 -9.83
CA THR A 249 11.58 10.78 -9.10
C THR A 249 11.38 12.00 -9.99
N ALA A 250 11.67 11.92 -11.29
CA ALA A 250 11.46 13.00 -12.25
C ALA A 250 10.01 13.10 -12.71
N GLY A 251 9.24 11.99 -12.63
CA GLY A 251 7.85 12.02 -13.06
C GLY A 251 7.24 10.66 -13.39
N ALA A 252 6.09 10.71 -14.03
CA ALA A 252 5.42 9.51 -14.54
C ALA A 252 4.91 9.71 -15.96
N GLY A 253 5.01 8.64 -16.76
CA GLY A 253 4.42 8.57 -18.09
C GLY A 253 3.54 7.34 -18.24
N ALA A 254 2.49 7.44 -19.03
CA ALA A 254 1.59 6.34 -19.33
C ALA A 254 1.26 6.30 -20.83
N TRP A 255 1.47 5.14 -21.46
CA TRP A 255 1.30 4.96 -22.89
C TRP A 255 0.52 3.68 -23.20
N PRO A 256 -0.28 3.67 -24.28
CA PRO A 256 -0.71 2.39 -24.85
C PRO A 256 0.52 1.49 -25.09
N TRP A 257 0.43 0.21 -24.76
CA TRP A 257 1.56 -0.71 -24.90
C TRP A 257 2.22 -0.65 -26.28
N SER A 258 1.43 -0.55 -27.35
CA SER A 258 1.92 -0.48 -28.73
C SER A 258 2.71 0.79 -29.08
N ARG A 259 2.64 1.83 -28.24
CA ARG A 259 3.33 3.12 -28.40
C ARG A 259 4.26 3.45 -27.23
N ALA A 260 4.37 2.53 -26.28
CA ALA A 260 5.20 2.74 -25.10
C ALA A 260 6.68 2.71 -25.49
N PRO A 261 7.56 3.43 -24.75
CA PRO A 261 8.97 3.56 -25.05
C PRO A 261 9.73 2.31 -24.60
N TRP A 262 9.48 1.19 -25.22
CA TRP A 262 10.22 -0.05 -25.04
C TRP A 262 10.87 -0.49 -26.34
N VAL A 263 11.98 -1.23 -26.21
CA VAL A 263 12.68 -1.90 -27.29
C VAL A 263 12.73 -3.40 -27.03
N ARG A 264 12.81 -4.20 -28.09
CA ARG A 264 13.06 -5.62 -27.94
C ARG A 264 14.50 -5.87 -27.48
N ALA A 265 14.66 -6.66 -26.43
CA ALA A 265 15.93 -7.10 -25.90
C ALA A 265 15.88 -8.60 -25.66
N GLY A 266 16.48 -9.36 -26.61
CA GLY A 266 16.35 -10.82 -26.64
C GLY A 266 14.89 -11.26 -26.80
N GLN A 267 14.42 -12.08 -25.87
CA GLN A 267 13.02 -12.54 -25.85
C GLN A 267 12.09 -11.63 -25.05
N GLY A 268 12.58 -10.52 -24.49
CA GLY A 268 11.82 -9.61 -23.65
C GLY A 268 11.73 -8.19 -24.19
N TYR A 269 11.39 -7.27 -23.31
CA TYR A 269 11.28 -5.84 -23.57
C TYR A 269 12.10 -5.07 -22.53
N ALA A 270 12.87 -4.08 -22.95
CA ALA A 270 13.57 -3.13 -22.10
C ALA A 270 13.00 -1.73 -22.30
N LEU A 271 13.06 -0.86 -21.29
CA LEU A 271 12.69 0.55 -21.49
C LEU A 271 13.76 1.28 -22.30
N ALA A 272 13.34 2.04 -23.29
CA ALA A 272 14.19 2.91 -24.09
C ALA A 272 14.37 4.31 -23.46
N VAL A 273 13.65 4.62 -22.39
CA VAL A 273 13.75 5.90 -21.67
C VAL A 273 14.86 5.77 -20.64
N PRO A 274 15.86 6.68 -20.63
CA PRO A 274 16.91 6.69 -19.60
C PRO A 274 16.30 6.88 -18.21
N ALA A 275 16.96 6.37 -17.17
CA ALA A 275 16.60 6.69 -15.80
C ALA A 275 16.89 8.16 -15.51
N SER A 276 16.13 8.78 -14.59
CA SER A 276 16.31 10.19 -14.21
C SER A 276 17.67 10.42 -13.54
N ASP A 277 17.98 9.61 -12.52
CA ASP A 277 19.25 9.66 -11.81
C ASP A 277 19.72 8.25 -11.46
N ALA A 278 21.05 8.03 -11.44
CA ALA A 278 21.62 6.76 -11.05
C ALA A 278 21.39 6.53 -9.53
N GLY A 279 20.69 5.45 -9.19
CA GLY A 279 20.38 5.07 -7.81
C GLY A 279 18.95 5.34 -7.37
N ASP A 280 18.16 6.12 -8.13
CA ASP A 280 16.76 6.35 -7.81
C ASP A 280 15.87 5.16 -8.24
N PRO A 281 14.88 4.77 -7.44
CA PRO A 281 14.00 3.66 -7.81
C PRO A 281 13.15 4.03 -9.01
N ARG A 282 13.03 3.09 -9.94
CA ARG A 282 12.22 3.21 -11.13
C ARG A 282 11.22 2.08 -11.19
N PHE A 283 9.98 2.43 -11.43
CA PHE A 283 8.89 1.47 -11.44
C PHE A 283 8.17 1.44 -12.78
N ALA A 284 7.76 0.25 -13.19
CA ALA A 284 6.88 0.07 -14.33
C ALA A 284 5.64 -0.73 -13.95
N LYS A 285 4.50 -0.43 -14.58
CA LYS A 285 3.24 -1.17 -14.41
C LYS A 285 2.63 -1.48 -15.76
N LEU A 286 2.22 -2.72 -15.94
CA LEU A 286 1.32 -3.09 -17.03
C LEU A 286 -0.10 -3.24 -16.49
N GLN A 287 -1.08 -2.66 -17.16
CA GLN A 287 -2.49 -2.76 -16.78
C GLN A 287 -3.42 -2.79 -17.98
N ALA A 288 -4.57 -3.45 -17.83
CA ALA A 288 -5.63 -3.40 -18.81
C ALA A 288 -6.33 -2.03 -18.78
N ARG A 289 -6.70 -1.51 -19.95
CA ARG A 289 -7.47 -0.26 -20.10
C ARG A 289 -8.96 -0.48 -19.88
N LEU A 290 -9.43 -1.71 -20.06
CA LEU A 290 -10.83 -2.06 -19.86
C LEU A 290 -11.12 -2.23 -18.36
N PRO A 291 -12.29 -1.77 -17.90
CA PRO A 291 -12.74 -2.04 -16.55
C PRO A 291 -12.79 -3.55 -16.30
N SER A 292 -12.22 -3.98 -15.18
CA SER A 292 -12.30 -5.37 -14.74
C SER A 292 -13.24 -5.48 -13.55
N PRO A 293 -14.08 -6.51 -13.47
CA PRO A 293 -14.82 -6.81 -12.25
C PRO A 293 -13.93 -7.32 -11.12
N TRP A 294 -12.69 -7.68 -11.44
CA TRP A 294 -11.69 -8.12 -10.47
C TRP A 294 -10.91 -6.93 -9.93
N ILE A 295 -10.87 -6.82 -8.61
CA ILE A 295 -10.14 -5.76 -7.91
C ILE A 295 -8.62 -5.96 -8.07
N PHE A 296 -8.16 -7.22 -8.13
CA PHE A 296 -6.74 -7.55 -8.10
C PHE A 296 -6.07 -7.41 -9.48
N ASP A 297 -4.86 -6.85 -9.45
CA ASP A 297 -4.00 -6.74 -10.62
C ASP A 297 -3.63 -8.11 -11.21
N HIS A 298 -3.69 -8.21 -12.54
CA HIS A 298 -3.15 -9.38 -13.26
C HIS A 298 -1.64 -9.22 -13.52
N TRP A 299 -1.21 -8.01 -13.86
CA TRP A 299 0.18 -7.72 -14.23
C TRP A 299 0.99 -7.08 -13.09
N GLY A 300 0.41 -6.11 -12.39
CA GLY A 300 1.02 -5.41 -11.25
C GLY A 300 2.14 -4.43 -11.61
N TRP A 301 2.83 -3.96 -10.59
CA TRP A 301 4.03 -3.13 -10.66
C TRP A 301 5.30 -3.99 -10.59
N CYS A 302 6.37 -3.50 -11.19
CA CYS A 302 7.72 -4.02 -11.00
C CYS A 302 8.70 -2.87 -10.79
N GLU A 303 9.78 -3.13 -10.07
CA GLU A 303 10.94 -2.25 -9.97
C GLU A 303 11.95 -2.67 -11.03
N LEU A 304 12.59 -1.69 -11.66
CA LEU A 304 13.57 -1.88 -12.71
C LEU A 304 14.94 -1.35 -12.26
N ALA A 305 16.00 -1.96 -12.74
CA ALA A 305 17.35 -1.42 -12.62
C ALA A 305 17.48 -0.11 -13.41
N HIS A 306 18.48 0.66 -13.03
CA HIS A 306 18.86 1.91 -13.68
C HIS A 306 19.56 1.68 -15.01
#